data_16fdee6a43e642f7d53e1b101a1772b1
#
_entry.id   16fdee6a43e642f7d53e1b101a1772b1
#
_cell.length_a   1.000
_cell.length_b   1.000
_cell.length_c   1.000
_cell.angle_alpha   90.00
_cell.angle_beta   90.00
_cell.angle_gamma   90.00
#
_symmetry.space_group_name_H-M   'P 1'
#
loop_
_entity.id
_entity.type
_entity.pdbx_description
1 polymer ?
#
loop_
_entity_poly.entity_id
_entity_poly.type
_entity_poly.pdbx_seq_one_letter_code
_entity_poly.pdbx_strand_id
1 'polypeptide(L)'
;MKTLIKILRWIWEFPQHLLGFVLTRLYDVEYVETYKGADVYMGVFPGGISLGTYIIISEQSYRDKRARTKKHEYGHSRQSLYLGPLYLIVVGLPSIIWAGFIHNLVKKEIGYYEVYPENWADKLGGVNRNGK
;
A
#
# COMPACT_ATOMS: atom_id res chain seq x y z
N MET A 1 12.77 20.74 3.67
CA MET A 1 12.11 20.18 2.47
C MET A 1 11.33 18.91 2.76
N LYS A 2 11.99 17.88 3.30
CA LYS A 2 11.30 16.61 3.60
C LYS A 2 10.14 16.79 4.58
N THR A 3 10.32 17.59 5.62
CA THR A 3 9.27 17.85 6.60
C THR A 3 8.10 18.60 5.98
N LEU A 4 8.38 19.57 5.13
CA LEU A 4 7.32 20.34 4.45
C LEU A 4 6.52 19.41 3.52
N ILE A 5 7.21 18.55 2.77
CA ILE A 5 6.52 17.60 1.88
C ILE A 5 5.62 16.67 2.68
N LYS A 6 6.07 16.17 3.84
CA LYS A 6 5.23 15.33 4.71
C LYS A 6 4.01 16.08 5.21
N ILE A 7 4.17 17.33 5.61
CA ILE A 7 3.03 18.15 6.07
C ILE A 7 2.03 18.35 4.93
N LEU A 8 2.51 18.68 3.75
CA LEU A 8 1.65 18.87 2.59
C LEU A 8 0.91 17.58 2.21
N ARG A 9 1.60 16.44 2.28
CA ARG A 9 0.97 15.16 2.04
C ARG A 9 -0.07 14.84 3.11
N TRP A 10 0.17 15.18 4.38
CA TRP A 10 -0.82 14.98 5.44
C TRP A 10 -2.09 15.78 5.16
N ILE A 11 -1.96 16.99 4.65
CA ILE A 11 -3.12 17.82 4.31
C ILE A 11 -3.87 17.26 3.11
N TRP A 12 -3.13 16.95 2.04
CA TRP A 12 -3.71 16.47 0.78
C TRP A 12 -4.30 15.06 0.89
N GLU A 13 -3.64 14.20 1.64
CA GLU A 13 -4.03 12.80 1.80
C GLU A 13 -4.56 12.53 3.20
N PHE A 14 -5.23 13.50 3.80
CA PHE A 14 -5.61 13.45 5.22
C PHE A 14 -6.36 12.19 5.64
N PRO A 15 -7.43 11.73 4.93
CA PRO A 15 -8.18 10.58 5.43
C PRO A 15 -7.32 9.32 5.57
N GLN A 16 -6.52 8.99 4.56
CA GLN A 16 -5.70 7.78 4.61
C GLN A 16 -4.52 7.94 5.55
N HIS A 17 -3.94 9.13 5.66
CA HIS A 17 -2.87 9.36 6.63
C HIS A 17 -3.37 9.20 8.06
N LEU A 18 -4.56 9.70 8.36
CA LEU A 18 -5.15 9.54 9.68
C LEU A 18 -5.35 8.06 10.00
N LEU A 19 -5.89 7.28 9.05
CA LEU A 19 -6.06 5.84 9.24
C LEU A 19 -4.73 5.14 9.45
N GLY A 20 -3.71 5.48 8.67
CA GLY A 20 -2.36 4.91 8.84
C GLY A 20 -1.78 5.21 10.20
N PHE A 21 -1.89 6.45 10.63
CA PHE A 21 -1.43 6.86 11.95
C PHE A 21 -2.12 6.06 13.04
N VAL A 22 -3.45 5.95 12.98
CA VAL A 22 -4.24 5.23 13.98
C VAL A 22 -3.84 3.74 14.00
N LEU A 23 -3.71 3.13 12.83
CA LEU A 23 -3.33 1.71 12.77
C LEU A 23 -1.96 1.44 13.37
N THR A 24 -0.98 2.35 13.14
CA THR A 24 0.36 2.17 13.72
C THR A 24 0.37 2.37 15.22
N ARG A 25 -0.66 2.99 15.81
CA ARG A 25 -0.78 3.17 17.26
C ARG A 25 -1.60 2.08 17.93
N LEU A 26 -2.58 1.51 17.22
CA LEU A 26 -3.46 0.48 17.78
C LEU A 26 -2.89 -0.93 17.66
N TYR A 27 -2.12 -1.18 16.61
CA TYR A 27 -1.55 -2.51 16.35
C TYR A 27 -0.07 -2.54 16.68
N ASP A 28 0.41 -3.72 17.00
CA ASP A 28 1.83 -3.93 17.32
C ASP A 28 2.63 -4.00 16.03
N VAL A 29 3.07 -2.85 15.56
CA VAL A 29 3.86 -2.72 14.35
C VAL A 29 5.16 -2.01 14.67
N GLU A 30 6.23 -2.39 13.96
CA GLU A 30 7.57 -1.86 14.18
C GLU A 30 8.01 -1.08 12.93
N TYR A 31 8.45 0.16 13.12
CA TYR A 31 9.06 0.93 12.03
C TYR A 31 10.38 0.29 11.63
N VAL A 32 10.58 0.03 10.34
CA VAL A 32 11.78 -0.65 9.86
C VAL A 32 12.61 0.19 8.89
N GLU A 33 11.99 0.99 8.03
CA GLU A 33 12.74 1.82 7.09
C GLU A 33 11.87 2.89 6.47
N THR A 34 12.52 3.87 5.83
CA THR A 34 11.84 4.80 4.93
C THR A 34 12.21 4.42 3.50
N TYR A 35 11.21 4.10 2.69
CA TYR A 35 11.40 3.67 1.31
C TYR A 35 10.79 4.72 0.37
N LYS A 36 11.66 5.45 -0.34
CA LYS A 36 11.25 6.48 -1.31
C LYS A 36 10.24 7.48 -0.73
N GLY A 37 10.44 7.89 0.52
CA GLY A 37 9.58 8.85 1.21
C GLY A 37 8.41 8.26 1.95
N ALA A 38 8.16 6.95 1.85
CA ALA A 38 7.12 6.26 2.60
C ALA A 38 7.74 5.55 3.80
N ASP A 39 7.05 5.58 4.92
CA ASP A 39 7.50 4.91 6.14
C ASP A 39 6.98 3.49 6.17
N VAL A 40 7.91 2.52 6.23
CA VAL A 40 7.57 1.10 6.20
C VAL A 40 7.58 0.54 7.62
N TYR A 41 6.48 -0.10 7.98
CA TYR A 41 6.30 -0.77 9.26
C TYR A 41 6.09 -2.26 9.01
N MET A 42 6.59 -3.06 9.94
CA MET A 42 6.43 -4.52 9.91
C MET A 42 5.46 -4.94 10.99
N GLY A 43 4.48 -5.74 10.63
CA GLY A 43 3.46 -6.19 11.56
C GLY A 43 3.01 -7.61 11.29
N VAL A 44 1.98 -8.05 12.00
CA VAL A 44 1.48 -9.44 11.91
C VAL A 44 0.44 -9.64 10.81
N PHE A 45 0.14 -8.63 10.04
CA PHE A 45 -0.82 -8.74 8.94
C PHE A 45 -0.27 -9.61 7.82
N PRO A 46 -1.08 -10.47 7.20
CA PRO A 46 -0.66 -11.14 5.97
C PRO A 46 -0.62 -10.12 4.81
N GLY A 47 0.44 -10.14 4.01
CA GLY A 47 0.58 -9.23 2.88
C GLY A 47 0.96 -7.83 3.30
N GLY A 48 0.22 -6.84 2.83
CA GLY A 48 0.53 -5.45 3.11
C GLY A 48 -0.68 -4.53 2.96
N ILE A 49 -0.55 -3.33 3.50
CA ILE A 49 -1.54 -2.27 3.36
C ILE A 49 -0.80 -0.94 3.23
N SER A 50 -1.34 -0.03 2.42
CA SER A 50 -0.77 1.29 2.22
C SER A 50 -1.82 2.36 2.46
N LEU A 51 -1.48 3.31 3.33
CA LEU A 51 -2.36 4.43 3.67
C LEU A 51 -1.53 5.72 3.62
N GLY A 52 -1.48 6.33 2.45
CA GLY A 52 -0.65 7.51 2.21
C GLY A 52 0.83 7.16 2.25
N THR A 53 1.56 7.73 3.19
CA THR A 53 2.98 7.42 3.38
C THR A 53 3.20 6.29 4.39
N TYR A 54 2.12 5.72 4.96
CA TYR A 54 2.22 4.58 5.87
C TYR A 54 2.09 3.28 5.08
N ILE A 55 3.12 2.45 5.13
CA ILE A 55 3.12 1.11 4.53
C ILE A 55 3.33 0.11 5.64
N ILE A 56 2.41 -0.84 5.80
CA ILE A 56 2.53 -1.89 6.81
C ILE A 56 2.56 -3.23 6.07
N ILE A 57 3.62 -4.00 6.25
CA ILE A 57 3.80 -5.30 5.59
C ILE A 57 4.13 -6.37 6.61
N SER A 58 3.90 -7.64 6.23
CA SER A 58 4.27 -8.75 7.09
C SER A 58 5.79 -8.94 7.12
N GLU A 59 6.29 -9.60 8.15
CA GLU A 59 7.70 -9.94 8.25
C GLU A 59 8.15 -10.76 7.03
N GLN A 60 7.35 -11.73 6.63
CA GLN A 60 7.64 -12.57 5.48
C GLN A 60 7.77 -11.73 4.20
N SER A 61 6.86 -10.78 4.00
CA SER A 61 6.91 -9.90 2.84
C SER A 61 8.12 -8.97 2.89
N TYR A 62 8.48 -8.50 4.08
CA TYR A 62 9.64 -7.63 4.24
C TYR A 62 10.94 -8.37 3.91
N ARG A 63 11.02 -9.66 4.21
CA ARG A 63 12.20 -10.50 3.95
C ARG A 63 12.30 -10.96 2.50
N ASP A 64 11.27 -10.72 1.67
CA ASP A 64 11.31 -11.06 0.25
C ASP A 64 12.43 -10.27 -0.43
N LYS A 65 13.40 -10.97 -1.02
CA LYS A 65 14.56 -10.35 -1.66
C LYS A 65 14.17 -9.47 -2.84
N ARG A 66 13.07 -9.80 -3.51
CA ARG A 66 12.56 -8.99 -4.63
C ARG A 66 11.78 -7.79 -4.17
N ALA A 67 11.43 -7.74 -2.88
CA ALA A 67 10.65 -6.65 -2.27
C ALA A 67 9.34 -6.37 -3.02
N ARG A 68 8.69 -7.42 -3.52
CA ARG A 68 7.48 -7.26 -4.35
C ARG A 68 6.34 -6.61 -3.59
N THR A 69 6.07 -7.05 -2.36
CA THR A 69 4.99 -6.46 -1.56
C THR A 69 5.31 -5.02 -1.20
N LYS A 70 6.55 -4.75 -0.77
CA LYS A 70 6.96 -3.38 -0.44
C LYS A 70 6.79 -2.45 -1.65
N LYS A 71 7.25 -2.89 -2.82
CA LYS A 71 7.14 -2.09 -4.05
C LYS A 71 5.69 -1.89 -4.46
N HIS A 72 4.86 -2.93 -4.31
CA HIS A 72 3.44 -2.85 -4.62
C HIS A 72 2.75 -1.83 -3.72
N GLU A 73 3.01 -1.90 -2.41
CA GLU A 73 2.42 -0.95 -1.47
C GLU A 73 2.94 0.47 -1.70
N TYR A 74 4.19 0.62 -2.14
CA TYR A 74 4.67 1.92 -2.57
C TYR A 74 3.89 2.43 -3.78
N GLY A 75 3.51 1.55 -4.70
CA GLY A 75 2.63 1.90 -5.81
C GLY A 75 1.31 2.49 -5.33
N HIS A 76 0.70 1.88 -4.31
CA HIS A 76 -0.50 2.43 -3.67
C HIS A 76 -0.23 3.80 -3.02
N SER A 77 0.95 3.98 -2.43
CA SER A 77 1.35 5.27 -1.87
C SER A 77 1.39 6.35 -2.98
N ARG A 78 1.85 5.99 -4.17
CA ARG A 78 1.84 6.88 -5.32
C ARG A 78 0.42 7.20 -5.78
N GLN A 79 -0.46 6.20 -5.80
CA GLN A 79 -1.89 6.42 -6.09
C GLN A 79 -2.51 7.40 -5.09
N SER A 80 -2.18 7.24 -3.81
CA SER A 80 -2.63 8.15 -2.76
C SER A 80 -2.19 9.57 -3.02
N LEU A 81 -0.94 9.76 -3.43
CA LEU A 81 -0.41 11.09 -3.76
C LEU A 81 -1.17 11.73 -4.92
N TYR A 82 -1.45 10.95 -5.97
CA TYR A 82 -2.14 11.47 -7.15
C TYR A 82 -3.61 11.77 -6.88
N LEU A 83 -4.29 10.92 -6.12
CA LEU A 83 -5.74 11.00 -5.90
C LEU A 83 -6.11 11.83 -4.67
N GLY A 84 -5.17 12.04 -3.73
CA GLY A 84 -5.43 12.82 -2.53
C GLY A 84 -6.58 12.23 -1.72
N PRO A 85 -7.55 13.06 -1.30
CA PRO A 85 -8.64 12.59 -0.44
C PRO A 85 -9.57 11.58 -1.11
N LEU A 86 -9.50 11.43 -2.43
CA LEU A 86 -10.31 10.45 -3.16
C LEU A 86 -9.72 9.04 -3.14
N TYR A 87 -8.49 8.87 -2.64
CA TYR A 87 -7.80 7.60 -2.65
C TYR A 87 -8.63 6.47 -2.01
N LEU A 88 -9.21 6.73 -0.84
CA LEU A 88 -9.95 5.69 -0.13
C LEU A 88 -11.17 5.20 -0.91
N ILE A 89 -11.78 6.08 -1.70
CA ILE A 89 -12.95 5.72 -2.49
C ILE A 89 -12.54 5.06 -3.81
N VAL A 90 -11.56 5.64 -4.51
CA VAL A 90 -11.19 5.21 -5.87
C VAL A 90 -10.29 3.97 -5.86
N VAL A 91 -9.42 3.83 -4.88
CA VAL A 91 -8.46 2.73 -4.80
C VAL A 91 -8.68 1.87 -3.57
N GLY A 92 -8.76 2.49 -2.40
CA GLY A 92 -8.83 1.76 -1.13
C GLY A 92 -10.05 0.85 -1.05
N LEU A 93 -11.23 1.37 -1.30
CA LEU A 93 -12.45 0.58 -1.23
C LEU A 93 -12.50 -0.50 -2.32
N PRO A 94 -12.22 -0.20 -3.61
CA PRO A 94 -12.15 -1.28 -4.61
C PRO A 94 -11.10 -2.33 -4.30
N SER A 95 -9.95 -1.94 -3.77
CA SER A 95 -8.88 -2.87 -3.41
C SER A 95 -9.33 -3.83 -2.30
N ILE A 96 -9.98 -3.32 -1.28
CA ILE A 96 -10.50 -4.14 -0.17
C ILE A 96 -11.57 -5.10 -0.67
N ILE A 97 -12.50 -4.62 -1.49
CA ILE A 97 -13.57 -5.45 -2.05
C ILE A 97 -12.96 -6.56 -2.91
N TRP A 98 -12.01 -6.22 -3.76
CA TRP A 98 -11.31 -7.20 -4.60
C TRP A 98 -10.59 -8.24 -3.76
N ALA A 99 -9.78 -7.80 -2.80
CA ALA A 99 -9.00 -8.70 -1.97
C ALA A 99 -9.87 -9.59 -1.09
N GLY A 100 -10.94 -9.02 -0.50
CA GLY A 100 -11.74 -9.72 0.48
C GLY A 100 -12.86 -10.58 -0.08
N PHE A 101 -13.36 -10.26 -1.26
CA PHE A 101 -14.58 -10.89 -1.77
C PHE A 101 -14.44 -11.42 -3.19
N ILE A 102 -14.19 -10.54 -4.16
CA ILE A 102 -14.31 -10.89 -5.57
C ILE A 102 -13.20 -11.83 -6.03
N HIS A 103 -11.96 -11.58 -5.64
CA HIS A 103 -10.84 -12.41 -6.05
C HIS A 103 -11.03 -13.88 -5.63
N ASN A 104 -11.59 -14.11 -4.45
CA ASN A 104 -11.84 -15.46 -3.97
C ASN A 104 -12.87 -16.21 -4.82
N LEU A 105 -13.75 -15.47 -5.51
CA LEU A 105 -14.76 -16.06 -6.38
C LEU A 105 -14.25 -16.35 -7.79
N VAL A 106 -13.31 -15.52 -8.29
CA VAL A 106 -12.85 -15.61 -9.69
C VAL A 106 -11.35 -15.88 -9.81
N LYS A 107 -10.71 -16.32 -8.73
CA LYS A 107 -9.26 -16.45 -8.66
C LYS A 107 -8.63 -17.37 -9.71
N LYS A 108 -9.41 -18.30 -10.27
CA LYS A 108 -8.91 -19.21 -11.29
C LYS A 108 -8.86 -18.56 -12.67
N GLU A 109 -9.57 -17.48 -12.87
CA GLU A 109 -9.71 -16.82 -14.16
C GLU A 109 -8.94 -15.51 -14.23
N ILE A 110 -8.90 -14.77 -13.11
CA ILE A 110 -8.26 -13.45 -13.05
C ILE A 110 -7.30 -13.43 -11.86
N GLY A 111 -6.01 -13.16 -12.14
CA GLY A 111 -5.00 -13.03 -11.10
C GLY A 111 -5.25 -11.78 -10.25
N TYR A 112 -4.87 -11.85 -8.96
CA TYR A 112 -5.09 -10.74 -8.03
C TYR A 112 -4.52 -9.42 -8.55
N TYR A 113 -3.30 -9.47 -9.10
CA TYR A 113 -2.60 -8.26 -9.54
C TYR A 113 -2.91 -7.86 -10.98
N GLU A 114 -3.83 -8.54 -11.65
CA GLU A 114 -4.25 -8.20 -13.00
C GLU A 114 -5.37 -7.17 -13.03
N VAL A 115 -6.00 -6.93 -11.87
CA VAL A 115 -7.18 -6.07 -11.76
C VAL A 115 -6.79 -4.68 -11.26
N TYR A 116 -7.39 -3.64 -11.83
CA TYR A 116 -7.36 -2.34 -11.23
C TYR A 116 -7.99 -2.42 -9.83
N PRO A 117 -7.46 -1.81 -8.79
CA PRO A 117 -6.29 -0.90 -8.80
C PRO A 117 -4.95 -1.58 -8.58
N GLU A 118 -4.92 -2.91 -8.42
CA GLU A 118 -3.72 -3.65 -8.08
C GLU A 118 -2.69 -3.64 -9.22
N ASN A 119 -3.18 -3.78 -10.45
CA ASN A 119 -2.30 -3.71 -11.63
C ASN A 119 -1.60 -2.35 -11.73
N TRP A 120 -2.34 -1.29 -11.46
CA TRP A 120 -1.80 0.07 -11.48
C TRP A 120 -0.76 0.25 -10.38
N ALA A 121 -1.01 -0.27 -9.17
CA ALA A 121 -0.04 -0.19 -8.08
C ALA A 121 1.26 -0.90 -8.43
N ASP A 122 1.17 -2.08 -9.07
CA ASP A 122 2.36 -2.80 -9.52
C ASP A 122 3.18 -1.95 -10.50
N LYS A 123 2.53 -1.30 -11.45
CA LYS A 123 3.23 -0.44 -12.41
C LYS A 123 3.91 0.74 -11.73
N LEU A 124 3.23 1.42 -10.83
CA LEU A 124 3.79 2.57 -10.13
C LEU A 124 4.91 2.17 -9.18
N GLY A 125 4.83 0.99 -8.59
CA GLY A 125 5.84 0.49 -7.67
C GLY A 125 7.02 -0.19 -8.36
N GLY A 126 6.91 -0.45 -9.66
CA GLY A 126 7.97 -1.13 -10.39
C GLY A 126 8.05 -2.62 -10.10
N VAL A 127 6.91 -3.25 -9.83
CA VAL A 127 6.86 -4.69 -9.52
C VAL A 127 6.81 -5.51 -10.81
N ASN A 128 7.63 -6.56 -10.85
CA ASN A 128 7.63 -7.52 -11.95
C ASN A 128 7.19 -8.89 -11.43
N ARG A 129 5.96 -9.28 -11.76
CA ARG A 129 5.38 -10.54 -11.29
C ARG A 129 5.82 -11.75 -12.10
N ASN A 130 6.35 -11.52 -13.30
CA ASN A 130 6.76 -12.60 -14.19
C ASN A 130 8.20 -13.05 -13.95
N GLY A 131 8.90 -12.49 -12.98
CA GLY A 131 10.27 -12.88 -12.66
C GLY A 131 11.32 -12.43 -13.66
N LYS A 132 10.97 -11.49 -14.52
CA LYS A 132 11.89 -10.99 -15.56
C LYS A 132 12.64 -9.75 -15.14
#